data_10564a00e253196d8b5f794ddcaaa2e8
#
_entry.id   10564a00e253196d8b5f794ddcaaa2e8
#
_cell.length_a   1.000
_cell.length_b   1.000
_cell.length_c   1.000
_cell.angle_alpha   90.00
_cell.angle_beta   90.00
_cell.angle_gamma   90.00
#
_symmetry.space_group_name_H-M   'P 1'
#
loop_
_entity.id
_entity.type
_entity.pdbx_description
1 polymer ?
#
loop_
_entity_poly.entity_id
_entity_poly.type
_entity_poly.pdbx_seq_one_letter_code
_entity_poly.pdbx_strand_id
1 'polypeptide(L)'
;DELGQQVSNVIEVNIENRDWTKYTGELKPEKNVQRGMLAIQPMSKGQFQIDVVSLFPSDTWNEGKSVFRKDIVQNLKEFAPCFIRFPGGCIVHGVNEETMYHWKKTLGPIENRPGQWSKWAPYYRTDGIGYHEFYELCEYVGADAMYVMPTGMICSGWVKQSPQWNFRHIDVDLDAYIQDALDAIEYAIGDTTTKWGAER
;
A
#
# COMPACT_ATOMS: atom_id res chain seq x y z
N ASP A 1 -7.41 6.01 -25.36
CA ASP A 1 -8.81 5.96 -24.92
C ASP A 1 -9.42 4.58 -25.22
N GLU A 2 -10.68 4.40 -24.95
CA GLU A 2 -11.42 3.14 -25.17
C GLU A 2 -11.55 2.73 -26.66
N LEU A 3 -11.29 3.65 -27.58
CA LEU A 3 -11.26 3.40 -29.02
C LEU A 3 -9.84 3.08 -29.53
N GLY A 4 -8.88 2.95 -28.63
CA GLY A 4 -7.48 2.71 -28.97
C GLY A 4 -6.73 3.95 -29.50
N GLN A 5 -7.33 5.14 -29.41
CA GLN A 5 -6.65 6.37 -29.81
C GLN A 5 -5.67 6.81 -28.73
N GLN A 6 -4.48 7.21 -29.13
CA GLN A 6 -3.50 7.80 -28.25
C GLN A 6 -4.01 9.14 -27.72
N VAL A 7 -3.87 9.36 -26.40
CA VAL A 7 -4.36 10.55 -25.69
C VAL A 7 -3.29 11.23 -24.84
N SER A 8 -2.06 10.72 -24.90
CA SER A 8 -0.89 11.29 -24.19
C SER A 8 0.37 11.09 -25.01
N ASN A 9 1.48 11.70 -24.58
CA ASN A 9 2.80 11.35 -25.10
C ASN A 9 3.12 9.85 -24.87
N VAL A 10 4.15 9.37 -25.55
CA VAL A 10 4.76 8.05 -25.38
C VAL A 10 6.03 8.20 -24.53
N ILE A 11 6.26 7.25 -23.65
CA ILE A 11 7.53 7.10 -22.93
C ILE A 11 8.24 5.88 -23.51
N GLU A 12 9.41 6.09 -24.09
CA GLU A 12 10.24 5.02 -24.61
C GLU A 12 11.24 4.58 -23.54
N VAL A 13 11.35 3.29 -23.36
CA VAL A 13 12.26 2.68 -22.39
C VAL A 13 13.17 1.69 -23.11
N ASN A 14 14.47 1.86 -22.95
CA ASN A 14 15.45 0.92 -23.47
C ASN A 14 15.92 -0.03 -22.36
N ILE A 15 15.64 -1.33 -22.51
CA ILE A 15 16.01 -2.36 -21.55
C ILE A 15 17.34 -2.97 -21.98
N GLU A 16 18.42 -2.60 -21.28
CA GLU A 16 19.80 -2.98 -21.65
C GLU A 16 20.40 -4.07 -20.75
N ASN A 17 19.82 -4.32 -19.59
CA ASN A 17 20.34 -5.27 -18.62
C ASN A 17 19.35 -6.40 -18.29
N ARG A 18 19.80 -7.38 -17.52
CA ARG A 18 19.00 -8.54 -17.08
C ARG A 18 18.51 -8.41 -15.63
N ASP A 19 18.92 -7.34 -14.95
CA ASP A 19 18.54 -7.10 -13.56
C ASP A 19 17.24 -6.31 -13.49
N TRP A 20 16.50 -6.49 -12.42
CA TRP A 20 15.32 -5.67 -12.14
C TRP A 20 15.72 -4.20 -12.04
N THR A 21 15.17 -3.39 -12.91
CA THR A 21 15.47 -1.97 -13.01
C THR A 21 14.18 -1.17 -13.00
N LYS A 22 14.12 -0.15 -12.14
CA LYS A 22 12.98 0.76 -12.07
C LYS A 22 13.07 1.79 -13.19
N TYR A 23 12.04 1.89 -13.99
CA TYR A 23 11.85 2.94 -15.00
C TYR A 23 10.70 3.84 -14.58
N THR A 24 10.88 5.13 -14.72
CA THR A 24 9.88 6.15 -14.42
C THR A 24 9.70 7.09 -15.59
N GLY A 25 8.52 7.66 -15.71
CA GLY A 25 8.24 8.65 -16.73
C GLY A 25 6.95 9.39 -16.45
N GLU A 26 6.72 10.48 -17.16
CA GLU A 26 5.54 11.30 -17.01
C GLU A 26 4.67 11.21 -18.27
N LEU A 27 3.43 10.80 -18.08
CA LEU A 27 2.40 10.85 -19.13
C LEU A 27 1.64 12.18 -19.02
N LYS A 28 1.54 12.90 -20.14
CA LYS A 28 0.84 14.21 -20.25
C LYS A 28 -0.37 14.03 -21.14
N PRO A 29 -1.58 13.83 -20.57
CA PRO A 29 -2.79 13.75 -21.37
C PRO A 29 -3.07 15.05 -22.11
N GLU A 30 -3.41 14.98 -23.39
CA GLU A 30 -3.78 16.11 -24.22
C GLU A 30 -5.28 16.48 -24.11
N LYS A 31 -6.09 15.53 -23.62
CA LYS A 31 -7.54 15.69 -23.43
C LYS A 31 -8.06 14.84 -22.29
N ASN A 32 -9.20 15.24 -21.75
CA ASN A 32 -9.93 14.43 -20.79
C ASN A 32 -10.63 13.25 -21.49
N VAL A 33 -10.51 12.06 -20.92
CA VAL A 33 -11.21 10.85 -21.38
C VAL A 33 -11.89 10.17 -20.19
N GLN A 34 -13.08 9.62 -20.42
CA GLN A 34 -13.78 8.92 -19.34
C GLN A 34 -13.12 7.60 -18.98
N ARG A 35 -12.52 6.92 -19.96
CA ARG A 35 -11.79 5.67 -19.79
C ARG A 35 -10.47 5.76 -20.52
N GLY A 36 -9.40 5.75 -19.77
CA GLY A 36 -8.03 5.65 -20.27
C GLY A 36 -7.53 4.21 -20.13
N MET A 37 -6.65 3.80 -21.03
CA MET A 37 -5.93 2.52 -20.96
C MET A 37 -4.44 2.82 -21.01
N LEU A 38 -3.69 2.30 -20.03
CA LEU A 38 -2.23 2.26 -20.10
C LEU A 38 -1.84 1.05 -20.95
N ALA A 39 -1.11 1.28 -22.04
CA ALA A 39 -0.61 0.23 -22.90
C ALA A 39 0.92 0.19 -22.83
N ILE A 40 1.49 -1.00 -22.66
CA ILE A 40 2.92 -1.26 -22.75
C ILE A 40 3.14 -2.13 -23.98
N GLN A 41 3.89 -1.61 -24.93
CA GLN A 41 4.09 -2.25 -26.23
C GLN A 41 5.57 -2.55 -26.48
N PRO A 42 5.93 -3.82 -26.69
CA PRO A 42 7.29 -4.16 -27.17
C PRO A 42 7.52 -3.61 -28.57
N MET A 43 8.62 -2.90 -28.78
CA MET A 43 9.00 -2.34 -30.08
C MET A 43 10.01 -3.22 -30.82
N SER A 44 10.58 -4.22 -30.17
CA SER A 44 11.54 -5.16 -30.74
C SER A 44 11.22 -6.60 -30.33
N LYS A 45 11.78 -7.57 -31.06
CA LYS A 45 11.69 -8.98 -30.69
C LYS A 45 12.57 -9.26 -29.48
N GLY A 46 12.02 -9.92 -28.46
CA GLY A 46 12.75 -10.26 -27.24
C GLY A 46 11.85 -10.87 -26.18
N GLN A 47 12.44 -11.20 -25.04
CA GLN A 47 11.73 -11.60 -23.83
C GLN A 47 12.07 -10.59 -22.74
N PHE A 48 11.07 -10.13 -22.05
CA PHE A 48 11.23 -9.26 -20.88
C PHE A 48 10.16 -9.60 -19.84
N GLN A 49 10.46 -9.27 -18.62
CA GLN A 49 9.52 -9.42 -17.49
C GLN A 49 9.16 -8.02 -16.99
N ILE A 50 7.91 -7.88 -16.59
CA ILE A 50 7.40 -6.63 -16.00
C ILE A 50 6.80 -6.99 -14.66
N ASP A 51 7.08 -6.16 -13.66
CA ASP A 51 6.46 -6.22 -12.35
C ASP A 51 6.18 -4.81 -11.84
N VAL A 52 5.32 -4.70 -10.84
CA VAL A 52 4.98 -3.47 -10.11
C VAL A 52 4.68 -2.28 -11.03
N VAL A 53 3.83 -2.48 -12.02
CA VAL A 53 3.36 -1.38 -12.88
C VAL A 53 2.40 -0.49 -12.08
N SER A 54 2.74 0.80 -11.96
CA SER A 54 1.93 1.78 -11.23
C SER A 54 1.75 3.06 -12.04
N LEU A 55 0.59 3.69 -11.86
CA LEU A 55 0.26 4.97 -12.48
C LEU A 55 -0.38 5.86 -11.42
N PHE A 56 0.30 6.92 -11.03
CA PHE A 56 -0.17 7.88 -10.05
C PHE A 56 -0.33 9.26 -10.68
N PRO A 57 -1.32 10.07 -10.25
CA PRO A 57 -1.35 11.47 -10.63
C PRO A 57 -0.13 12.19 -10.06
N SER A 58 0.46 13.11 -10.80
CA SER A 58 1.54 13.97 -10.30
C SER A 58 1.04 15.03 -9.33
N ASP A 59 -0.25 15.36 -9.42
CA ASP A 59 -0.90 16.36 -8.56
C ASP A 59 -1.50 15.69 -7.30
N THR A 60 -0.64 15.15 -6.44
CA THR A 60 -1.03 14.58 -5.14
C THR A 60 -0.85 15.59 -4.02
N TRP A 61 -1.32 15.26 -2.81
CA TRP A 61 -1.12 16.07 -1.61
C TRP A 61 0.37 16.35 -1.37
N ASN A 62 0.67 17.43 -0.64
CA ASN A 62 2.03 17.85 -0.35
C ASN A 62 2.88 18.05 -1.63
N GLU A 63 2.31 18.83 -2.60
CA GLU A 63 3.01 19.20 -3.84
C GLU A 63 3.51 18.02 -4.68
N GLY A 64 2.77 16.91 -4.69
CA GLY A 64 3.13 15.71 -5.44
C GLY A 64 4.07 14.75 -4.70
N LYS A 65 4.45 15.06 -3.46
CA LYS A 65 5.36 14.21 -2.66
C LYS A 65 4.64 13.09 -1.93
N SER A 66 3.32 13.22 -1.75
CA SER A 66 2.49 12.22 -1.08
C SER A 66 1.83 11.27 -2.08
N VAL A 67 1.45 10.09 -1.62
CA VAL A 67 0.65 9.13 -2.41
C VAL A 67 -0.85 9.47 -2.42
N PHE A 68 -1.28 10.43 -1.63
CA PHE A 68 -2.69 10.74 -1.42
C PHE A 68 -3.22 11.76 -2.43
N ARG A 69 -4.42 11.54 -2.91
CA ARG A 69 -5.16 12.50 -3.73
C ARG A 69 -5.49 13.75 -2.93
N LYS A 70 -5.29 14.93 -3.52
CA LYS A 70 -5.56 16.23 -2.88
C LYS A 70 -7.00 16.38 -2.41
N ASP A 71 -7.96 16.04 -3.27
CA ASP A 71 -9.38 16.14 -2.96
C ASP A 71 -9.79 15.26 -1.78
N ILE A 72 -9.23 14.06 -1.66
CA ILE A 72 -9.52 13.15 -0.55
C ILE A 72 -8.97 13.71 0.77
N VAL A 73 -7.71 14.16 0.77
CA VAL A 73 -7.10 14.74 1.98
C VAL A 73 -7.84 16.01 2.38
N GLN A 74 -8.20 16.86 1.42
CA GLN A 74 -8.95 18.09 1.70
C GLN A 74 -10.31 17.80 2.32
N ASN A 75 -11.07 16.85 1.78
CA ASN A 75 -12.36 16.46 2.34
C ASN A 75 -12.21 15.87 3.76
N LEU A 76 -11.16 15.08 4.00
CA LEU A 76 -10.88 14.55 5.34
C LEU A 76 -10.52 15.67 6.32
N LYS A 77 -9.75 16.67 5.90
CA LYS A 77 -9.45 17.85 6.74
C LYS A 77 -10.71 18.63 7.09
N GLU A 78 -11.60 18.85 6.14
CA GLU A 78 -12.89 19.52 6.36
C GLU A 78 -13.83 18.72 7.27
N PHE A 79 -13.78 17.39 7.15
CA PHE A 79 -14.50 16.48 8.05
C PHE A 79 -13.94 16.52 9.49
N ALA A 80 -12.65 16.86 9.64
CA ALA A 80 -11.95 17.00 10.91
C ALA A 80 -12.11 15.79 11.87
N PRO A 81 -11.71 14.58 11.47
CA PRO A 81 -11.82 13.42 12.34
C PRO A 81 -10.91 13.58 13.55
N CYS A 82 -11.39 13.17 14.74
CA CYS A 82 -10.54 13.15 15.94
C CYS A 82 -9.45 12.08 15.83
N PHE A 83 -9.72 10.97 15.15
CA PHE A 83 -8.74 9.91 14.93
C PHE A 83 -9.01 9.15 13.63
N ILE A 84 -7.99 8.50 13.12
CA ILE A 84 -8.08 7.55 12.00
C ILE A 84 -7.64 6.17 12.47
N ARG A 85 -8.47 5.15 12.24
CA ARG A 85 -8.19 3.76 12.59
C ARG A 85 -7.67 2.99 11.39
N PHE A 86 -6.50 2.35 11.53
CA PHE A 86 -5.83 1.59 10.47
C PHE A 86 -5.13 0.33 11.01
N PRO A 87 -4.98 -0.74 10.21
CA PRO A 87 -5.68 -1.04 8.97
C PRO A 87 -7.09 -1.59 9.20
N GLY A 88 -7.43 -1.94 10.43
CA GLY A 88 -8.73 -2.45 10.84
C GLY A 88 -8.78 -3.96 11.03
N GLY A 89 -9.89 -4.42 11.64
CA GLY A 89 -10.05 -5.72 12.27
C GLY A 89 -9.61 -6.96 11.45
N CYS A 90 -10.41 -7.38 10.49
CA CYS A 90 -10.15 -8.64 9.78
C CYS A 90 -8.93 -8.58 8.83
N ILE A 91 -8.54 -7.39 8.38
CA ILE A 91 -7.30 -7.22 7.61
C ILE A 91 -6.09 -7.50 8.49
N VAL A 92 -6.14 -7.07 9.76
CA VAL A 92 -5.08 -7.33 10.74
C VAL A 92 -4.92 -8.83 11.00
N HIS A 93 -6.05 -9.52 11.18
CA HIS A 93 -6.04 -10.93 11.55
C HIS A 93 -5.67 -11.88 10.40
N GLY A 94 -5.97 -11.51 9.14
CA GLY A 94 -5.80 -12.43 8.03
C GLY A 94 -6.61 -13.73 8.16
N VAL A 95 -6.32 -14.72 7.36
CA VAL A 95 -6.87 -16.09 7.45
C VAL A 95 -5.85 -17.10 8.00
N ASN A 96 -4.61 -16.74 8.01
CA ASN A 96 -3.46 -17.42 8.60
C ASN A 96 -2.39 -16.38 8.95
N GLU A 97 -1.32 -16.78 9.59
CA GLU A 97 -0.24 -15.88 10.01
C GLU A 97 0.40 -15.13 8.82
N GLU A 98 0.60 -15.80 7.70
CA GLU A 98 1.21 -15.18 6.50
C GLU A 98 0.39 -14.03 5.93
N THR A 99 -0.95 -14.11 6.06
CA THR A 99 -1.91 -13.13 5.53
C THR A 99 -2.34 -12.07 6.56
N MET A 100 -1.79 -12.08 7.76
CA MET A 100 -1.92 -10.99 8.73
C MET A 100 -1.28 -9.71 8.19
N TYR A 101 -1.65 -8.59 8.76
CA TYR A 101 -1.02 -7.33 8.42
C TYR A 101 0.35 -7.20 9.10
N HIS A 102 1.40 -7.35 8.33
CA HIS A 102 2.78 -7.20 8.78
C HIS A 102 3.28 -5.80 8.42
N TRP A 103 3.18 -4.86 9.34
CA TRP A 103 3.49 -3.45 9.11
C TRP A 103 4.91 -3.21 8.58
N LYS A 104 5.90 -3.98 9.05
CA LYS A 104 7.29 -3.88 8.59
C LYS A 104 7.45 -4.16 7.08
N LYS A 105 6.58 -5.01 6.52
CA LYS A 105 6.55 -5.30 5.09
C LYS A 105 5.94 -4.17 4.25
N THR A 106 5.37 -3.17 4.90
CA THR A 106 4.73 -2.02 4.25
C THR A 106 5.57 -0.76 4.33
N LEU A 107 6.81 -0.87 4.78
CA LEU A 107 7.78 0.22 4.82
C LEU A 107 8.66 0.26 3.57
N GLY A 108 9.36 1.39 3.38
CA GLY A 108 10.28 1.59 2.27
C GLY A 108 9.59 1.79 0.91
N PRO A 109 10.34 1.71 -0.18
CA PRO A 109 9.84 1.93 -1.53
C PRO A 109 8.67 1.00 -1.89
N ILE A 110 7.62 1.54 -2.50
CA ILE A 110 6.38 0.80 -2.81
C ILE A 110 6.66 -0.42 -3.70
N GLU A 111 7.59 -0.29 -4.63
CA GLU A 111 7.99 -1.38 -5.53
C GLU A 111 8.67 -2.56 -4.83
N ASN A 112 9.17 -2.37 -3.62
CA ASN A 112 9.80 -3.42 -2.82
C ASN A 112 8.84 -4.09 -1.84
N ARG A 113 7.62 -3.58 -1.72
CA ARG A 113 6.62 -4.14 -0.81
C ARG A 113 6.01 -5.39 -1.43
N PRO A 114 5.98 -6.51 -0.70
CA PRO A 114 5.49 -7.77 -1.27
C PRO A 114 3.99 -7.74 -1.58
N GLY A 115 3.22 -6.86 -0.93
CA GLY A 115 1.76 -6.89 -1.01
C GLY A 115 1.18 -8.22 -0.58
N GLN A 116 -0.12 -8.41 -0.73
CA GLN A 116 -0.76 -9.72 -0.50
C GLN A 116 -2.20 -9.79 -1.04
N TRP A 117 -2.72 -10.99 -1.22
CA TRP A 117 -4.12 -11.20 -1.54
C TRP A 117 -5.04 -10.75 -0.41
N SER A 118 -6.06 -9.98 -0.78
CA SER A 118 -7.11 -9.61 0.17
C SER A 118 -8.00 -10.81 0.48
N LYS A 119 -8.34 -10.98 1.75
CA LYS A 119 -9.32 -12.00 2.15
C LYS A 119 -10.76 -11.62 1.79
N TRP A 120 -11.06 -10.36 1.52
CA TRP A 120 -12.40 -9.84 1.31
C TRP A 120 -12.90 -9.94 -0.11
N ALA A 121 -11.99 -9.89 -1.07
CA ALA A 121 -12.33 -9.90 -2.48
C ALA A 121 -11.17 -10.45 -3.30
N PRO A 122 -11.40 -10.92 -4.52
CA PRO A 122 -10.34 -11.45 -5.37
C PRO A 122 -9.49 -10.30 -5.96
N TYR A 123 -8.87 -9.51 -5.10
CA TYR A 123 -7.91 -8.49 -5.50
C TYR A 123 -6.62 -8.62 -4.70
N TYR A 124 -5.55 -8.18 -5.32
CA TYR A 124 -4.23 -8.09 -4.71
C TYR A 124 -4.05 -6.72 -4.07
N ARG A 125 -3.62 -6.70 -2.80
CA ARG A 125 -3.30 -5.49 -2.08
C ARG A 125 -1.82 -5.19 -2.25
N THR A 126 -1.49 -4.03 -2.80
CA THR A 126 -0.10 -3.62 -3.07
C THR A 126 0.61 -3.03 -1.85
N ASP A 127 -0.13 -2.74 -0.78
CA ASP A 127 0.35 -2.00 0.39
C ASP A 127 0.98 -0.63 0.04
N GLY A 128 0.49 -0.01 -1.04
CA GLY A 128 0.89 1.34 -1.47
C GLY A 128 0.55 2.44 -0.45
N ILE A 129 -0.45 2.19 0.40
CA ILE A 129 -0.68 2.91 1.65
C ILE A 129 -0.34 1.93 2.77
N GLY A 130 0.82 2.09 3.37
CA GLY A 130 1.31 1.26 4.45
C GLY A 130 1.31 1.97 5.80
N TYR A 131 2.13 1.48 6.70
CA TYR A 131 2.21 1.98 8.07
C TYR A 131 2.72 3.42 8.13
N HIS A 132 3.71 3.76 7.30
CA HIS A 132 4.25 5.12 7.23
C HIS A 132 3.22 6.12 6.69
N GLU A 133 2.62 5.82 5.54
CA GLU A 133 1.64 6.68 4.89
C GLU A 133 0.39 6.88 5.76
N PHE A 134 0.05 5.91 6.61
CA PHE A 134 -1.02 6.08 7.58
C PHE A 134 -0.74 7.22 8.57
N TYR A 135 0.48 7.30 9.11
CA TYR A 135 0.86 8.40 10.01
C TYR A 135 0.93 9.73 9.27
N GLU A 136 1.49 9.76 8.07
CA GLU A 136 1.49 10.98 7.24
C GLU A 136 0.06 11.49 7.01
N LEU A 137 -0.90 10.58 6.70
CA LEU A 137 -2.30 10.97 6.54
C LEU A 137 -2.87 11.58 7.83
N CYS A 138 -2.59 10.98 8.98
CA CYS A 138 -3.02 11.52 10.28
C CYS A 138 -2.47 12.93 10.51
N GLU A 139 -1.20 13.16 10.23
CA GLU A 139 -0.58 14.49 10.31
C GLU A 139 -1.23 15.47 9.33
N TYR A 140 -1.45 15.08 8.06
CA TYR A 140 -2.04 15.95 7.06
C TYR A 140 -3.46 16.41 7.42
N VAL A 141 -4.25 15.56 8.05
CA VAL A 141 -5.63 15.89 8.44
C VAL A 141 -5.76 16.42 9.87
N GLY A 142 -4.71 16.32 10.70
CA GLY A 142 -4.72 16.73 12.09
C GLY A 142 -5.48 15.78 13.01
N ALA A 143 -5.41 14.47 12.75
CA ALA A 143 -6.10 13.42 13.49
C ALA A 143 -5.13 12.56 14.29
N ASP A 144 -5.60 12.01 15.42
CA ASP A 144 -4.84 10.99 16.16
C ASP A 144 -4.77 9.67 15.40
N ALA A 145 -3.66 8.97 15.51
CA ALA A 145 -3.45 7.69 14.87
C ALA A 145 -3.87 6.53 15.78
N MET A 146 -4.85 5.73 15.35
CA MET A 146 -5.23 4.48 16.03
C MET A 146 -4.78 3.29 15.20
N TYR A 147 -3.60 2.77 15.49
CA TYR A 147 -3.09 1.58 14.83
C TYR A 147 -3.62 0.30 15.49
N VAL A 148 -4.08 -0.65 14.67
CA VAL A 148 -4.60 -1.95 15.12
C VAL A 148 -3.59 -3.03 14.79
N MET A 149 -3.13 -3.76 15.80
CA MET A 149 -2.08 -4.78 15.69
C MET A 149 -2.65 -6.20 15.68
N PRO A 150 -1.98 -7.15 15.01
CA PRO A 150 -2.27 -8.57 15.16
C PRO A 150 -1.86 -9.07 16.55
N THR A 151 -2.63 -10.02 17.10
CA THR A 151 -2.43 -10.60 18.42
C THR A 151 -2.45 -12.14 18.39
N GLY A 152 -2.09 -12.76 17.26
CA GLY A 152 -2.15 -14.21 17.12
C GLY A 152 -3.58 -14.76 16.93
N MET A 153 -4.51 -13.91 16.52
CA MET A 153 -5.87 -14.33 16.14
C MET A 153 -6.03 -14.30 14.62
N ILE A 154 -6.68 -15.29 14.07
CA ILE A 154 -7.09 -15.32 12.67
C ILE A 154 -8.59 -15.18 12.52
N CYS A 155 -9.02 -14.62 11.39
CA CYS A 155 -10.42 -14.45 11.03
C CYS A 155 -10.75 -15.41 9.88
N SER A 156 -11.28 -16.59 10.19
CA SER A 156 -11.57 -17.65 9.21
C SER A 156 -12.94 -17.56 8.55
N GLY A 157 -13.73 -16.53 8.83
CA GLY A 157 -15.15 -16.45 8.46
C GLY A 157 -15.49 -16.45 6.96
N TRP A 158 -14.50 -16.39 6.08
CA TRP A 158 -14.71 -16.42 4.62
C TRP A 158 -14.19 -17.69 3.95
N VAL A 159 -13.64 -18.62 4.71
CA VAL A 159 -13.31 -19.92 4.17
C VAL A 159 -14.62 -20.68 3.99
N LYS A 160 -15.00 -20.97 2.76
CA LYS A 160 -16.27 -21.63 2.37
C LYS A 160 -16.62 -22.91 3.12
N GLN A 161 -15.71 -23.43 3.92
CA GLN A 161 -15.85 -24.67 4.70
C GLN A 161 -16.18 -24.46 6.18
N SER A 162 -16.25 -23.21 6.65
CA SER A 162 -16.64 -22.92 8.02
C SER A 162 -17.94 -22.11 8.03
N PRO A 163 -19.08 -22.70 8.40
CA PRO A 163 -20.35 -21.98 8.44
C PRO A 163 -20.47 -20.97 9.58
N GLN A 164 -19.43 -20.78 10.36
CA GLN A 164 -19.39 -19.88 11.51
C GLN A 164 -18.23 -18.89 11.36
N TRP A 165 -18.49 -17.63 11.67
CA TRP A 165 -17.46 -16.61 11.85
C TRP A 165 -16.59 -17.00 13.06
N ASN A 166 -15.53 -17.75 12.82
CA ASN A 166 -14.66 -18.21 13.89
C ASN A 166 -13.38 -17.38 13.89
N PHE A 167 -13.31 -16.45 14.81
CA PHE A 167 -12.03 -15.98 15.29
C PHE A 167 -11.36 -17.12 16.05
N ARG A 168 -10.17 -17.48 15.65
CA ARG A 168 -9.38 -18.52 16.33
C ARG A 168 -8.03 -17.95 16.73
N HIS A 169 -7.62 -18.28 17.94
CA HIS A 169 -6.22 -18.19 18.28
C HIS A 169 -5.46 -19.24 17.47
N ILE A 170 -4.30 -18.86 16.99
CA ILE A 170 -3.31 -19.77 16.44
C ILE A 170 -2.14 -19.85 17.41
N ASP A 171 -1.41 -20.95 17.37
CA ASP A 171 -0.20 -21.11 18.13
C ASP A 171 0.88 -20.22 17.51
N VAL A 172 1.24 -19.15 18.20
CA VAL A 172 2.21 -18.15 17.76
C VAL A 172 3.23 -17.88 18.86
N ASP A 173 4.39 -17.44 18.47
CA ASP A 173 5.36 -16.89 19.40
C ASP A 173 4.85 -15.52 19.91
N LEU A 174 4.27 -15.51 21.09
CA LEU A 174 3.69 -14.29 21.68
C LEU A 174 4.75 -13.22 21.94
N ASP A 175 5.97 -13.60 22.31
CA ASP A 175 7.06 -12.66 22.56
C ASP A 175 7.44 -11.93 21.26
N ALA A 176 7.43 -12.62 20.13
CA ALA A 176 7.63 -12.00 18.82
C ALA A 176 6.54 -10.97 18.49
N TYR A 177 5.27 -11.24 18.81
CA TYR A 177 4.17 -10.26 18.62
C TYR A 177 4.28 -9.06 19.55
N ILE A 178 4.68 -9.27 20.80
CA ILE A 178 4.96 -8.19 21.75
C ILE A 178 6.10 -7.32 21.23
N GLN A 179 7.19 -7.94 20.77
CA GLN A 179 8.32 -7.20 20.19
C GLN A 179 7.90 -6.42 18.95
N ASP A 180 7.07 -7.01 18.07
CA ASP A 180 6.56 -6.33 16.89
C ASP A 180 5.71 -5.09 17.24
N ALA A 181 4.94 -5.17 18.33
CA ALA A 181 4.18 -4.05 18.87
C ALA A 181 5.10 -2.95 19.43
N LEU A 182 6.15 -3.31 20.18
CA LEU A 182 7.14 -2.35 20.68
C LEU A 182 7.90 -1.67 19.54
N ASP A 183 8.28 -2.43 18.51
CA ASP A 183 8.92 -1.91 17.32
C ASP A 183 8.00 -0.91 16.56
N ALA A 184 6.70 -1.21 16.49
CA ALA A 184 5.72 -0.32 15.87
C ALA A 184 5.59 1.01 16.62
N ILE A 185 5.58 0.97 17.96
CA ILE A 185 5.59 2.17 18.80
C ILE A 185 6.89 2.95 18.60
N GLU A 186 8.04 2.27 18.62
CA GLU A 186 9.33 2.90 18.38
C GLU A 186 9.39 3.58 17.00
N TYR A 187 8.85 2.95 15.94
CA TYR A 187 8.75 3.59 14.64
C TYR A 187 7.92 4.88 14.70
N ALA A 188 6.80 4.86 15.42
CA ALA A 188 5.88 5.99 15.46
C ALA A 188 6.45 7.19 16.27
N ILE A 189 7.13 6.95 17.38
CA ILE A 189 7.54 8.00 18.32
C ILE A 189 9.04 8.05 18.62
N GLY A 190 9.82 7.07 18.18
CA GLY A 190 11.28 7.04 18.35
C GLY A 190 11.98 8.12 17.53
N ASP A 191 13.16 8.52 17.97
CA ASP A 191 14.02 9.43 17.24
C ASP A 191 15.07 8.65 16.39
N THR A 192 15.92 9.39 15.70
CA THR A 192 16.97 8.82 14.84
C THR A 192 18.06 8.04 15.57
N THR A 193 18.05 8.00 16.89
CA THR A 193 18.98 7.19 17.69
C THR A 193 18.45 5.77 17.94
N THR A 194 17.16 5.55 17.73
CA THR A 194 16.53 4.25 17.85
C THR A 194 16.50 3.55 16.50
N LYS A 195 16.43 2.20 16.51
CA LYS A 195 16.43 1.41 15.28
C LYS A 195 15.28 1.79 14.35
N TRP A 196 14.06 1.76 14.87
CA TRP A 196 12.87 1.96 14.03
C TRP A 196 12.54 3.45 13.83
N GLY A 197 12.92 4.31 14.76
CA GLY A 197 12.82 5.75 14.55
C GLY A 197 13.76 6.26 13.45
N ALA A 198 14.92 5.62 13.29
CA ALA A 198 15.85 5.94 12.20
C ALA A 198 15.38 5.47 10.81
N GLU A 199 14.48 4.49 10.74
CA GLU A 199 13.88 4.00 9.49
C GLU A 199 12.71 4.87 9.00
N ARG A 200 12.21 5.76 9.84
CA ARG A 200 11.15 6.71 9.50
C ARG A 200 11.69 7.94 8.80
#